data_4f8a11a7713af2ac6bbc3a20642e73d9
#
_entry.id   4f8a11a7713af2ac6bbc3a20642e73d9
#
_cell.length_a   1.000
_cell.length_b   1.000
_cell.length_c   1.000
_cell.angle_alpha   90.00
_cell.angle_beta   90.00
_cell.angle_gamma   90.00
#
_symmetry.space_group_name_H-M   'P 1'
#
loop_
_entity.id
_entity.type
_entity.pdbx_description
1 polymer ?
#
loop_
_entity_poly.entity_id
_entity_poly.type
_entity_poly.pdbx_seq_one_letter_code
_entity_poly.pdbx_strand_id
1 'polypeptide(L)'
;MVPDQKPIVSAQRLVRRFSMSDLKLFEDLIALAQTGSFVRAAELRHVTHPAFGRRIRALETWAGAPLVERGRTPVVLTAQGEALLQAAGQVVEQVDRVREQLRSAGRQEERILRIGTGRSLARTLVADWIARLRQRPARLRQRPARLLDGAQVELSTGVMQEMAALLEQGRVDLVCCYEHPALSVQLTPGRFRYMTLGIDKLVPVCQADARGRPRHALSEGGPAAPLITYSGGLAMARIAGDRLETFPYALAPFVRCDSLDAAHGMAQKGLGIAWLPWSMVAGDCRRGALAALGGRAEEIAFEVRLYRPRTRLSALAEAVWECTQRGR
;
A
#
# COMPACT_ATOMS: atom_id res chain seq x y z
N MET A 1 -25.99 25.18 -29.00
CA MET A 1 -25.59 23.77 -29.06
C MET A 1 -25.14 23.40 -27.66
N VAL A 2 -26.08 22.84 -26.87
CA VAL A 2 -25.89 22.51 -25.44
C VAL A 2 -25.14 21.17 -25.37
N PRO A 3 -24.07 21.02 -24.54
CA PRO A 3 -23.38 19.74 -24.44
C PRO A 3 -24.23 18.73 -23.69
N ASP A 4 -24.31 17.56 -24.30
CA ASP A 4 -25.00 16.34 -23.93
C ASP A 4 -24.65 15.90 -22.51
N GLN A 5 -25.59 16.07 -21.57
CA GLN A 5 -25.50 15.51 -20.24
C GLN A 5 -25.76 13.99 -20.33
N LYS A 6 -24.70 13.17 -20.28
CA LYS A 6 -24.86 11.74 -20.09
C LYS A 6 -25.70 11.46 -18.85
N PRO A 7 -26.72 10.59 -18.91
CA PRO A 7 -27.62 10.35 -17.80
C PRO A 7 -26.86 9.73 -16.64
N ILE A 8 -26.92 10.38 -15.49
CA ILE A 8 -26.59 9.82 -14.18
C ILE A 8 -27.39 8.52 -14.07
N VAL A 9 -26.71 7.37 -14.02
CA VAL A 9 -27.27 6.02 -13.87
C VAL A 9 -28.43 6.10 -12.89
N SER A 10 -29.62 5.80 -13.40
CA SER A 10 -30.92 6.12 -12.83
C SER A 10 -30.94 6.09 -11.29
N ALA A 11 -30.94 7.27 -10.69
CA ALA A 11 -31.05 7.49 -9.23
C ALA A 11 -32.24 6.69 -8.63
N GLN A 12 -33.26 6.42 -9.41
CA GLN A 12 -34.42 5.61 -9.03
C GLN A 12 -34.12 4.12 -8.76
N ARG A 13 -33.07 3.53 -9.36
CA ARG A 13 -32.68 2.13 -9.09
C ARG A 13 -31.83 2.00 -7.82
N LEU A 14 -31.08 3.04 -7.46
CA LEU A 14 -30.30 3.11 -6.22
C LEU A 14 -31.20 3.43 -5.01
N VAL A 15 -32.18 4.32 -5.15
CA VAL A 15 -33.06 4.73 -4.05
C VAL A 15 -33.99 3.59 -3.58
N ARG A 16 -34.35 2.63 -4.43
CA ARG A 16 -35.18 1.47 -4.05
C ARG A 16 -34.43 0.33 -3.36
N ARG A 17 -33.10 0.33 -3.33
CA ARG A 17 -32.29 -0.77 -2.79
C ARG A 17 -31.45 -0.44 -1.55
N PHE A 18 -31.27 0.83 -1.24
CA PHE A 18 -30.43 1.26 -0.12
C PHE A 18 -31.07 2.45 0.60
N SER A 19 -31.25 2.36 1.93
CA SER A 19 -31.80 3.42 2.76
C SER A 19 -30.77 3.89 3.79
N MET A 20 -30.94 5.10 4.35
CA MET A 20 -30.08 5.59 5.45
C MET A 20 -30.16 4.71 6.71
N SER A 21 -31.22 3.89 6.85
CA SER A 21 -31.31 2.89 7.93
C SER A 21 -30.34 1.73 7.71
N ASP A 22 -30.01 1.38 6.46
CA ASP A 22 -29.13 0.25 6.14
C ASP A 22 -27.70 0.53 6.58
N LEU A 23 -27.24 1.79 6.51
CA LEU A 23 -25.93 2.19 7.01
C LEU A 23 -25.77 1.90 8.52
N LYS A 24 -26.82 2.18 9.31
CA LYS A 24 -26.82 1.86 10.74
C LYS A 24 -26.74 0.36 11.00
N LEU A 25 -27.33 -0.45 10.14
CA LEU A 25 -27.26 -1.91 10.25
C LEU A 25 -25.86 -2.43 9.91
N PHE A 26 -25.17 -1.80 8.97
CA PHE A 26 -23.77 -2.12 8.68
C PHE A 26 -22.84 -1.78 9.83
N GLU A 27 -23.02 -0.60 10.44
CA GLU A 27 -22.28 -0.22 11.65
C GLU A 27 -22.55 -1.18 12.83
N ASP A 28 -23.77 -1.70 12.95
CA ASP A 28 -24.13 -2.67 13.98
C ASP A 28 -23.43 -4.03 13.74
N LEU A 29 -23.31 -4.49 12.49
CA LEU A 29 -22.56 -5.69 12.15
C LEU A 29 -21.07 -5.55 12.47
N ILE A 30 -20.49 -4.39 12.15
CA ILE A 30 -19.09 -4.06 12.46
C ILE A 30 -18.86 -4.08 13.98
N ALA A 31 -19.76 -3.46 14.76
CA ALA A 31 -19.69 -3.45 16.22
C ALA A 31 -19.80 -4.86 16.81
N LEU A 32 -20.65 -5.71 16.24
CA LEU A 32 -20.82 -7.10 16.68
C LEU A 32 -19.55 -7.92 16.41
N ALA A 33 -18.96 -7.78 15.23
CA ALA A 33 -17.71 -8.45 14.86
C ALA A 33 -16.55 -8.03 15.77
N GLN A 34 -16.42 -6.73 16.09
CA GLN A 34 -15.37 -6.20 16.95
C GLN A 34 -15.49 -6.67 18.41
N THR A 35 -16.71 -6.78 18.92
CA THR A 35 -16.94 -7.08 20.35
C THR A 35 -17.11 -8.57 20.62
N GLY A 36 -17.51 -9.36 19.63
CA GLY A 36 -17.88 -10.78 19.78
C GLY A 36 -19.05 -11.01 20.74
N SER A 37 -19.86 -9.97 21.05
CA SER A 37 -20.93 -10.04 22.05
C SER A 37 -22.08 -9.08 21.74
N PHE A 38 -23.30 -9.62 21.67
CA PHE A 38 -24.50 -8.81 21.47
C PHE A 38 -24.69 -7.73 22.55
N VAL A 39 -24.35 -8.04 23.80
CA VAL A 39 -24.48 -7.09 24.91
C VAL A 39 -23.49 -5.94 24.73
N ARG A 40 -22.21 -6.25 24.56
CA ARG A 40 -21.17 -5.22 24.36
C ARG A 40 -21.37 -4.42 23.07
N ALA A 41 -21.82 -5.06 22.00
CA ALA A 41 -22.15 -4.36 20.76
C ALA A 41 -23.34 -3.39 20.95
N ALA A 42 -24.38 -3.80 21.69
CA ALA A 42 -25.51 -2.94 22.00
C ALA A 42 -25.09 -1.71 22.82
N GLU A 43 -24.22 -1.90 23.83
CA GLU A 43 -23.63 -0.81 24.62
C GLU A 43 -22.81 0.15 23.73
N LEU A 44 -21.93 -0.39 22.89
CA LEU A 44 -21.12 0.39 21.95
C LEU A 44 -21.98 1.21 20.98
N ARG A 45 -23.13 0.68 20.59
CA ARG A 45 -24.07 1.33 19.67
C ARG A 45 -25.15 2.15 20.38
N HIS A 46 -25.08 2.29 21.71
CA HIS A 46 -26.02 3.04 22.55
C HIS A 46 -27.48 2.62 22.34
N VAL A 47 -27.72 1.31 22.26
CA VAL A 47 -29.08 0.73 22.15
C VAL A 47 -29.29 -0.39 23.16
N THR A 48 -30.54 -0.76 23.41
CA THR A 48 -30.83 -1.92 24.27
C THR A 48 -30.50 -3.23 23.54
N HIS A 49 -30.09 -4.25 24.29
CA HIS A 49 -29.79 -5.59 23.73
C HIS A 49 -30.93 -6.16 22.86
N PRO A 50 -32.23 -6.10 23.26
CA PRO A 50 -33.30 -6.56 22.39
C PRO A 50 -33.44 -5.75 21.08
N ALA A 51 -33.20 -4.43 21.15
CA ALA A 51 -33.23 -3.59 19.97
C ALA A 51 -32.05 -3.92 18.99
N PHE A 52 -30.87 -4.14 19.56
CA PHE A 52 -29.70 -4.54 18.76
C PHE A 52 -29.94 -5.88 18.07
N GLY A 53 -30.46 -6.89 18.79
CA GLY A 53 -30.80 -8.19 18.20
C GLY A 53 -31.83 -8.10 17.07
N ARG A 54 -32.83 -7.20 17.17
CA ARG A 54 -33.78 -6.93 16.08
C ARG A 54 -33.10 -6.31 14.86
N ARG A 55 -32.11 -5.42 15.04
CA ARG A 55 -31.36 -4.80 13.96
C ARG A 55 -30.50 -5.80 13.20
N ILE A 56 -29.82 -6.71 13.90
CA ILE A 56 -29.06 -7.79 13.26
C ILE A 56 -29.99 -8.71 12.46
N ARG A 57 -31.17 -9.08 12.99
CA ARG A 57 -32.17 -9.84 12.24
C ARG A 57 -32.69 -9.09 11.00
N ALA A 58 -32.89 -7.78 11.09
CA ALA A 58 -33.29 -6.95 9.97
C ALA A 58 -32.21 -6.96 8.88
N LEU A 59 -30.91 -6.92 9.28
CA LEU A 59 -29.81 -7.05 8.37
C LEU A 59 -29.73 -8.42 7.70
N GLU A 60 -29.97 -9.51 8.44
CA GLU A 60 -30.06 -10.88 7.89
C GLU A 60 -31.20 -11.00 6.88
N THR A 61 -32.36 -10.38 7.19
CA THR A 61 -33.51 -10.34 6.26
C THR A 61 -33.15 -9.55 5.00
N TRP A 62 -32.48 -8.41 5.14
CA TRP A 62 -32.03 -7.59 4.03
C TRP A 62 -30.98 -8.33 3.16
N ALA A 63 -30.04 -9.04 3.79
CA ALA A 63 -29.01 -9.84 3.12
C ALA A 63 -29.55 -11.13 2.49
N GLY A 64 -30.72 -11.61 2.93
CA GLY A 64 -31.28 -12.87 2.49
C GLY A 64 -30.56 -14.12 3.00
N ALA A 65 -29.71 -13.96 4.03
CA ALA A 65 -28.90 -15.06 4.58
C ALA A 65 -28.61 -14.82 6.08
N PRO A 66 -28.41 -15.89 6.89
CA PRO A 66 -27.93 -15.74 8.26
C PRO A 66 -26.49 -15.23 8.24
N LEU A 67 -26.20 -14.23 9.07
CA LEU A 67 -24.88 -13.58 9.15
C LEU A 67 -24.12 -14.01 10.40
N VAL A 68 -24.82 -14.60 11.39
CA VAL A 68 -24.28 -14.99 12.70
C VAL A 68 -24.59 -16.45 12.99
N GLU A 69 -23.61 -17.21 13.46
CA GLU A 69 -23.82 -18.57 13.94
C GLU A 69 -24.58 -18.56 15.27
N ARG A 70 -25.70 -19.27 15.34
CA ARG A 70 -26.52 -19.33 16.56
C ARG A 70 -25.85 -20.22 17.62
N GLY A 71 -25.97 -19.79 18.89
CA GLY A 71 -25.57 -20.61 20.05
C GLY A 71 -24.07 -20.63 20.35
N ARG A 72 -23.25 -19.81 19.68
CA ARG A 72 -21.82 -19.67 19.98
C ARG A 72 -21.51 -18.44 20.86
N THR A 73 -20.63 -18.64 21.80
CA THR A 73 -20.04 -17.56 22.63
C THR A 73 -18.51 -17.80 22.66
N PRO A 74 -17.69 -16.84 22.18
CA PRO A 74 -18.07 -15.57 21.55
C PRO A 74 -18.84 -15.75 20.25
N VAL A 75 -19.54 -14.68 19.83
CA VAL A 75 -20.31 -14.66 18.58
C VAL A 75 -19.37 -14.85 17.39
N VAL A 76 -19.73 -15.76 16.48
CA VAL A 76 -19.01 -16.07 15.26
C VAL A 76 -19.87 -15.70 14.05
N LEU A 77 -19.27 -15.05 13.06
CA LEU A 77 -19.94 -14.76 11.80
C LEU A 77 -19.96 -15.99 10.89
N THR A 78 -21.00 -16.08 10.05
CA THR A 78 -21.04 -17.05 8.95
C THR A 78 -20.12 -16.57 7.80
N ALA A 79 -19.85 -17.40 6.80
CA ALA A 79 -19.13 -16.99 5.60
C ALA A 79 -19.81 -15.80 4.88
N GLN A 80 -21.15 -15.76 4.88
CA GLN A 80 -21.94 -14.65 4.36
C GLN A 80 -21.79 -13.39 5.26
N GLY A 81 -21.72 -13.59 6.58
CA GLY A 81 -21.46 -12.54 7.56
C GLY A 81 -20.09 -11.88 7.36
N GLU A 82 -19.05 -12.66 7.14
CA GLU A 82 -17.69 -12.16 6.85
C GLU A 82 -17.64 -11.39 5.53
N ALA A 83 -18.26 -11.92 4.47
CA ALA A 83 -18.33 -11.24 3.18
C ALA A 83 -19.08 -9.89 3.29
N LEU A 84 -20.18 -9.86 4.03
CA LEU A 84 -20.93 -8.62 4.25
C LEU A 84 -20.17 -7.65 5.17
N LEU A 85 -19.43 -8.13 6.17
CA LEU A 85 -18.59 -7.31 7.04
C LEU A 85 -17.55 -6.53 6.24
N GLN A 86 -16.86 -7.18 5.31
CA GLN A 86 -15.90 -6.52 4.42
C GLN A 86 -16.56 -5.43 3.56
N ALA A 87 -17.72 -5.75 2.96
CA ALA A 87 -18.46 -4.78 2.15
C ALA A 87 -19.00 -3.60 3.01
N ALA A 88 -19.53 -3.89 4.19
CA ALA A 88 -20.06 -2.91 5.13
C ALA A 88 -18.96 -1.94 5.59
N GLY A 89 -17.77 -2.44 5.92
CA GLY A 89 -16.61 -1.61 6.27
C GLY A 89 -16.26 -0.61 5.17
N GLN A 90 -16.18 -1.08 3.93
CA GLN A 90 -15.89 -0.22 2.77
C GLN A 90 -16.95 0.87 2.56
N VAL A 91 -18.23 0.53 2.70
CA VAL A 91 -19.35 1.47 2.52
C VAL A 91 -19.34 2.54 3.62
N VAL A 92 -19.22 2.14 4.88
CA VAL A 92 -19.18 3.07 6.03
C VAL A 92 -18.01 4.03 5.90
N GLU A 93 -16.80 3.53 5.63
CA GLU A 93 -15.61 4.35 5.43
C GLU A 93 -15.76 5.31 4.25
N GLN A 94 -16.41 4.88 3.16
CA GLN A 94 -16.65 5.74 2.00
C GLN A 94 -17.60 6.90 2.33
N VAL A 95 -18.68 6.61 3.09
CA VAL A 95 -19.65 7.62 3.52
C VAL A 95 -19.01 8.61 4.49
N ASP A 96 -18.24 8.12 5.47
CA ASP A 96 -17.56 8.99 6.43
C ASP A 96 -16.53 9.90 5.76
N ARG A 97 -15.84 9.42 4.73
CA ARG A 97 -14.94 10.22 3.93
C ARG A 97 -15.66 11.35 3.18
N VAL A 98 -16.78 11.04 2.51
CA VAL A 98 -17.58 12.07 1.83
C VAL A 98 -18.10 13.10 2.84
N ARG A 99 -18.53 12.63 4.02
CA ARG A 99 -18.97 13.51 5.11
C ARG A 99 -17.85 14.44 5.59
N GLU A 100 -16.62 13.91 5.75
CA GLU A 100 -15.46 14.72 6.14
C GLU A 100 -15.06 15.70 5.05
N GLN A 101 -15.10 15.31 3.78
CA GLN A 101 -14.89 16.20 2.64
C GLN A 101 -15.92 17.34 2.60
N LEU A 102 -17.18 17.07 2.91
CA LEU A 102 -18.22 18.09 2.98
C LEU A 102 -18.05 19.02 4.18
N ARG A 103 -17.56 18.51 5.31
CA ARG A 103 -17.24 19.29 6.51
C ARG A 103 -15.99 20.16 6.31
N SER A 104 -15.00 19.64 5.61
CA SER A 104 -13.73 20.36 5.34
C SER A 104 -13.89 21.43 4.26
N ALA A 105 -14.92 21.35 3.41
CA ALA A 105 -15.25 22.42 2.45
C ALA A 105 -15.61 23.76 3.14
N GLY A 106 -15.88 23.76 4.45
CA GLY A 106 -16.14 24.96 5.25
C GLY A 106 -15.05 25.35 6.27
N ARG A 107 -14.02 24.51 6.43
CA ARG A 107 -12.82 24.79 7.23
C ARG A 107 -11.61 24.85 6.30
N GLN A 108 -10.70 25.77 6.58
CA GLN A 108 -9.39 25.87 5.93
C GLN A 108 -8.88 24.44 5.67
N GLU A 109 -8.79 24.04 4.37
CA GLU A 109 -8.36 22.69 3.96
C GLU A 109 -7.11 22.33 4.73
N GLU A 110 -7.18 21.39 5.64
CA GLU A 110 -5.99 20.75 6.18
C GLU A 110 -5.25 20.18 4.99
N ARG A 111 -4.11 20.80 4.67
CA ARG A 111 -3.30 20.39 3.51
C ARG A 111 -2.52 19.14 3.90
N ILE A 112 -3.24 18.00 3.92
CA ILE A 112 -2.67 16.70 4.21
C ILE A 112 -2.50 15.93 2.90
N LEU A 113 -1.30 15.42 2.66
CA LEU A 113 -0.98 14.50 1.58
C LEU A 113 -0.73 13.11 2.17
N ARG A 114 -1.56 12.13 1.84
CA ARG A 114 -1.46 10.77 2.34
C ARG A 114 -0.82 9.86 1.30
N ILE A 115 0.28 9.22 1.65
CA ILE A 115 1.07 8.37 0.77
C ILE A 115 1.21 6.99 1.39
N GLY A 116 0.84 5.94 0.64
CA GLY A 116 1.14 4.55 0.96
C GLY A 116 2.39 4.06 0.21
N THR A 117 3.25 3.28 0.85
CA THR A 117 4.44 2.73 0.18
C THR A 117 5.05 1.54 0.92
N GLY A 118 5.99 0.84 0.32
CA GLY A 118 6.84 -0.14 0.99
C GLY A 118 7.85 0.52 1.93
N ARG A 119 8.21 -0.15 3.03
CA ARG A 119 9.15 0.39 4.04
C ARG A 119 10.48 0.87 3.45
N SER A 120 11.09 0.06 2.59
CA SER A 120 12.37 0.40 1.94
C SER A 120 12.23 1.55 0.95
N LEU A 121 11.13 1.60 0.16
CA LEU A 121 10.84 2.74 -0.73
C LEU A 121 10.62 4.03 0.05
N ALA A 122 9.99 3.97 1.23
CA ALA A 122 9.79 5.12 2.09
C ALA A 122 11.12 5.81 2.43
N ARG A 123 12.13 5.00 2.79
CA ARG A 123 13.47 5.47 3.19
C ARG A 123 14.32 5.98 2.03
N THR A 124 14.19 5.37 0.86
CA THR A 124 15.01 5.68 -0.32
C THR A 124 14.30 6.71 -1.22
N LEU A 125 13.60 6.24 -2.21
CA LEU A 125 13.04 7.05 -3.30
C LEU A 125 11.94 8.02 -2.84
N VAL A 126 11.04 7.60 -1.93
CA VAL A 126 9.91 8.44 -1.49
C VAL A 126 10.40 9.61 -0.64
N ALA A 127 11.37 9.38 0.27
CA ALA A 127 11.97 10.46 1.06
C ALA A 127 12.63 11.53 0.16
N ASP A 128 13.42 11.09 -0.82
CA ASP A 128 14.05 11.98 -1.80
C ASP A 128 13.03 12.71 -2.68
N TRP A 129 11.96 12.03 -3.07
CA TRP A 129 10.88 12.63 -3.85
C TRP A 129 10.16 13.71 -3.06
N ILE A 130 9.79 13.45 -1.79
CA ILE A 130 9.17 14.43 -0.90
C ILE A 130 10.11 15.63 -0.67
N ALA A 131 11.41 15.38 -0.46
CA ALA A 131 12.40 16.45 -0.30
C ALA A 131 12.46 17.35 -1.53
N ARG A 132 12.46 16.76 -2.74
CA ARG A 132 12.38 17.53 -4.01
C ARG A 132 11.09 18.32 -4.13
N LEU A 133 9.93 17.73 -3.80
CA LEU A 133 8.64 18.43 -3.82
C LEU A 133 8.62 19.63 -2.88
N ARG A 134 9.23 19.51 -1.68
CA ARG A 134 9.32 20.60 -0.71
C ARG A 134 10.13 21.80 -1.23
N GLN A 135 11.08 21.57 -2.12
CA GLN A 135 11.90 22.63 -2.72
C GLN A 135 11.25 23.27 -3.96
N ARG A 136 10.24 22.64 -4.57
CA ARG A 136 9.60 23.14 -5.79
C ARG A 136 8.73 24.36 -5.55
N PRO A 137 8.90 25.44 -6.35
CA PRO A 137 8.02 26.61 -6.27
C PRO A 137 6.61 26.21 -6.68
N ALA A 138 5.62 26.62 -5.87
CA ALA A 138 4.20 26.52 -6.22
C ALA A 138 3.78 27.84 -6.89
N ARG A 139 3.10 27.76 -8.04
CA ARG A 139 2.40 28.90 -8.63
C ARG A 139 1.03 29.06 -7.94
N LEU A 140 1.04 29.47 -6.67
CA LEU A 140 -0.18 29.91 -5.97
C LEU A 140 -0.38 31.41 -6.23
N ARG A 141 -1.65 31.78 -6.51
CA ARG A 141 -2.04 33.16 -6.79
C ARG A 141 -1.49 34.08 -5.68
N GLN A 142 -0.55 34.97 -6.05
CA GLN A 142 -0.08 36.13 -5.28
C GLN A 142 1.11 36.02 -4.30
N ARG A 143 1.74 34.84 -4.03
CA ARG A 143 3.01 34.78 -3.28
C ARG A 143 3.91 33.65 -3.78
N PRO A 144 5.26 33.80 -3.74
CA PRO A 144 6.16 32.70 -3.97
C PRO A 144 6.06 31.74 -2.77
N ALA A 145 5.25 30.69 -2.91
CA ALA A 145 5.08 29.63 -1.93
C ALA A 145 5.66 28.33 -2.51
N ARG A 146 6.14 27.46 -1.64
CA ARG A 146 6.55 26.10 -2.05
C ARG A 146 5.34 25.16 -2.04
N LEU A 147 5.40 24.09 -2.82
CA LEU A 147 4.28 23.19 -3.02
C LEU A 147 3.75 22.59 -1.69
N LEU A 148 4.63 22.25 -0.77
CA LEU A 148 4.30 21.66 0.52
C LEU A 148 4.31 22.64 1.70
N ASP A 149 4.39 23.97 1.45
CA ASP A 149 4.34 24.95 2.54
C ASP A 149 2.99 24.89 3.27
N GLY A 150 3.03 24.72 4.59
CA GLY A 150 1.84 24.55 5.42
C GLY A 150 1.07 23.25 5.15
N ALA A 151 1.70 22.27 4.49
CA ALA A 151 1.14 20.95 4.30
C ALA A 151 1.74 19.94 5.28
N GLN A 152 0.94 18.96 5.69
CA GLN A 152 1.38 17.77 6.38
C GLN A 152 1.47 16.62 5.40
N VAL A 153 2.52 15.79 5.49
CA VAL A 153 2.63 14.53 4.74
C VAL A 153 2.49 13.39 5.71
N GLU A 154 1.47 12.55 5.49
CA GLU A 154 1.25 11.32 6.22
C GLU A 154 1.76 10.15 5.39
N LEU A 155 2.66 9.36 5.95
CA LEU A 155 3.27 8.21 5.26
C LEU A 155 2.85 6.92 5.94
N SER A 156 2.09 6.09 5.22
CA SER A 156 1.74 4.73 5.63
C SER A 156 2.68 3.73 4.97
N THR A 157 3.25 2.81 5.75
CA THR A 157 4.18 1.82 5.20
C THR A 157 3.72 0.40 5.52
N GLY A 158 3.82 -0.51 4.54
CA GLY A 158 3.39 -1.89 4.70
C GLY A 158 3.71 -2.74 3.48
N VAL A 159 3.10 -3.91 3.41
CA VAL A 159 3.15 -4.75 2.22
C VAL A 159 2.23 -4.19 1.13
N MET A 160 2.53 -4.51 -0.13
CA MET A 160 1.84 -3.91 -1.29
C MET A 160 0.32 -4.13 -1.27
N GLN A 161 -0.13 -5.29 -0.85
CA GLN A 161 -1.57 -5.60 -0.76
C GLN A 161 -2.31 -4.66 0.21
N GLU A 162 -1.71 -4.36 1.37
CA GLU A 162 -2.26 -3.40 2.34
C GLU A 162 -2.30 -1.99 1.75
N MET A 163 -1.23 -1.56 1.08
CA MET A 163 -1.15 -0.24 0.47
C MET A 163 -2.16 -0.09 -0.68
N ALA A 164 -2.34 -1.14 -1.49
CA ALA A 164 -3.37 -1.19 -2.53
C ALA A 164 -4.77 -1.07 -1.93
N ALA A 165 -5.06 -1.80 -0.85
CA ALA A 165 -6.33 -1.72 -0.14
C ALA A 165 -6.58 -0.30 0.43
N LEU A 166 -5.57 0.33 1.04
CA LEU A 166 -5.67 1.72 1.51
C LEU A 166 -5.97 2.70 0.37
N LEU A 167 -5.39 2.50 -0.82
CA LEU A 167 -5.66 3.33 -1.99
C LEU A 167 -7.08 3.09 -2.51
N GLU A 168 -7.54 1.86 -2.58
CA GLU A 168 -8.90 1.53 -3.01
C GLU A 168 -9.97 2.07 -2.07
N GLN A 169 -9.70 2.04 -0.76
CA GLN A 169 -10.52 2.66 0.27
C GLN A 169 -10.38 4.19 0.30
N GLY A 170 -9.37 4.77 -0.43
CA GLY A 170 -8.99 6.19 -0.47
C GLY A 170 -8.54 6.72 0.91
N ARG A 171 -8.01 5.86 1.75
CA ARG A 171 -7.33 6.23 3.00
C ARG A 171 -5.95 6.83 2.74
N VAL A 172 -5.40 6.60 1.53
CA VAL A 172 -4.23 7.29 1.00
C VAL A 172 -4.56 7.88 -0.38
N ASP A 173 -3.95 9.01 -0.69
CA ASP A 173 -4.13 9.71 -1.97
C ASP A 173 -3.31 9.08 -3.08
N LEU A 174 -2.11 8.64 -2.74
CA LEU A 174 -1.11 8.10 -3.66
C LEU A 174 -0.48 6.84 -3.08
N VAL A 175 -0.11 5.88 -3.95
CA VAL A 175 0.69 4.73 -3.56
C VAL A 175 1.93 4.64 -4.45
N CYS A 176 3.11 4.55 -3.81
CA CYS A 176 4.37 4.32 -4.48
C CYS A 176 4.82 2.87 -4.26
N CYS A 177 5.05 2.13 -5.33
CA CYS A 177 5.40 0.72 -5.25
C CYS A 177 6.35 0.26 -6.34
N TYR A 178 6.95 -0.90 -6.10
CA TYR A 178 7.69 -1.64 -7.11
C TYR A 178 6.75 -2.25 -8.14
N GLU A 179 7.17 -2.27 -9.39
CA GLU A 179 6.46 -2.90 -10.49
C GLU A 179 7.40 -3.79 -11.30
N HIS A 180 7.00 -5.03 -11.52
CA HIS A 180 7.77 -6.02 -12.26
C HIS A 180 6.79 -7.09 -12.81
N PRO A 181 7.08 -7.76 -13.94
CA PRO A 181 6.19 -8.82 -14.46
C PRO A 181 5.87 -9.93 -13.48
N ALA A 182 6.77 -10.27 -12.56
CA ALA A 182 6.53 -11.23 -11.48
C ALA A 182 5.64 -10.71 -10.35
N LEU A 183 5.29 -9.41 -10.34
CA LEU A 183 4.41 -8.78 -9.35
C LEU A 183 3.04 -8.56 -9.97
N SER A 184 1.99 -9.01 -9.29
CA SER A 184 0.63 -8.61 -9.62
C SER A 184 0.14 -7.61 -8.59
N VAL A 185 0.13 -6.32 -8.96
CA VAL A 185 -0.54 -5.29 -8.16
C VAL A 185 -2.05 -5.44 -8.39
N GLN A 186 -2.75 -5.94 -7.37
CA GLN A 186 -4.20 -6.14 -7.45
C GLN A 186 -4.93 -4.82 -7.15
N LEU A 187 -5.01 -3.95 -8.14
CA LEU A 187 -5.88 -2.77 -8.14
C LEU A 187 -7.03 -3.00 -9.10
N THR A 188 -8.23 -2.57 -8.73
CA THR A 188 -9.43 -2.71 -9.59
C THR A 188 -9.17 -2.07 -10.96
N PRO A 189 -9.23 -2.84 -12.06
CA PRO A 189 -8.94 -2.35 -13.40
C PRO A 189 -9.79 -1.12 -13.75
N GLY A 190 -9.18 -0.13 -14.39
CA GLY A 190 -9.86 1.08 -14.85
C GLY A 190 -10.15 2.14 -13.79
N ARG A 191 -10.01 1.85 -12.49
CA ARG A 191 -10.24 2.84 -11.41
C ARG A 191 -9.01 3.68 -11.09
N PHE A 192 -7.83 3.21 -11.45
CA PHE A 192 -6.56 3.83 -11.11
C PHE A 192 -5.77 4.20 -12.35
N ARG A 193 -4.85 5.12 -12.20
CA ARG A 193 -3.82 5.48 -13.18
C ARG A 193 -2.49 5.57 -12.47
N TYR A 194 -1.41 5.41 -13.21
CA TYR A 194 -0.06 5.46 -12.67
C TYR A 194 0.88 6.32 -13.53
N MET A 195 2.00 6.65 -12.94
CA MET A 195 3.20 7.12 -13.65
C MET A 195 4.41 6.37 -13.12
N THR A 196 5.40 6.09 -13.94
CA THR A 196 6.67 5.52 -13.51
C THR A 196 7.51 6.64 -12.89
N LEU A 197 7.93 6.55 -11.64
CA LEU A 197 8.81 7.53 -10.99
C LEU A 197 10.28 7.34 -11.38
N GLY A 198 10.68 6.11 -11.67
CA GLY A 198 12.02 5.74 -12.06
C GLY A 198 12.16 4.24 -12.30
N ILE A 199 13.33 3.87 -12.77
CA ILE A 199 13.75 2.48 -12.92
C ILE A 199 14.86 2.25 -11.91
N ASP A 200 14.80 1.14 -11.19
CA ASP A 200 15.85 0.67 -10.30
C ASP A 200 16.18 -0.80 -10.63
N LYS A 201 17.14 -1.37 -9.96
CA LYS A 201 17.56 -2.74 -10.20
C LYS A 201 17.98 -3.42 -8.90
N LEU A 202 17.70 -4.70 -8.78
CA LEU A 202 18.34 -5.54 -7.78
C LEU A 202 19.77 -5.88 -8.24
N VAL A 203 20.71 -5.75 -7.34
CA VAL A 203 22.12 -6.06 -7.57
C VAL A 203 22.56 -7.04 -6.50
N PRO A 204 23.26 -8.13 -6.84
CA PRO A 204 23.86 -8.99 -5.85
C PRO A 204 24.99 -8.26 -5.14
N VAL A 205 24.93 -8.21 -3.82
CA VAL A 205 25.93 -7.56 -2.96
C VAL A 205 26.30 -8.44 -1.79
N CYS A 206 27.53 -8.30 -1.33
CA CYS A 206 28.00 -8.86 -0.07
C CYS A 206 28.96 -7.88 0.62
N GLN A 207 29.39 -8.20 1.85
CA GLN A 207 30.40 -7.42 2.54
C GLN A 207 31.68 -7.32 1.70
N ALA A 208 32.27 -6.13 1.64
CA ALA A 208 33.60 -5.92 1.08
C ALA A 208 34.70 -6.18 2.13
N ASP A 209 35.84 -6.69 1.70
CA ASP A 209 37.05 -6.78 2.53
C ASP A 209 37.75 -5.39 2.67
N ALA A 210 38.78 -5.30 3.46
CA ALA A 210 39.55 -4.06 3.66
C ALA A 210 40.17 -3.47 2.38
N ARG A 211 40.18 -4.24 1.28
CA ARG A 211 40.66 -3.82 -0.04
C ARG A 211 39.51 -3.51 -1.02
N GLY A 212 38.26 -3.50 -0.52
CA GLY A 212 37.06 -3.26 -1.32
C GLY A 212 36.61 -4.45 -2.18
N ARG A 213 37.19 -5.65 -1.99
CA ARG A 213 36.83 -6.84 -2.76
C ARG A 213 35.69 -7.59 -2.09
N PRO A 214 34.82 -8.25 -2.88
CA PRO A 214 33.69 -9.01 -2.31
C PRO A 214 34.19 -10.19 -1.47
N ARG A 215 33.59 -10.39 -0.30
CA ARG A 215 33.88 -11.52 0.61
C ARG A 215 33.41 -12.86 0.06
N HIS A 216 32.38 -12.85 -0.75
CA HIS A 216 31.83 -14.03 -1.42
C HIS A 216 31.92 -13.83 -2.94
N ALA A 217 31.92 -14.92 -3.68
CA ALA A 217 31.95 -14.89 -5.16
C ALA A 217 30.73 -15.64 -5.72
N LEU A 218 30.26 -15.20 -6.87
CA LEU A 218 29.34 -15.95 -7.73
C LEU A 218 30.21 -16.81 -8.65
N SER A 219 30.23 -18.12 -8.43
CA SER A 219 31.06 -19.05 -9.22
C SER A 219 30.23 -20.23 -9.71
N GLU A 220 30.35 -20.55 -10.99
CA GLU A 220 29.76 -21.75 -11.57
C GLU A 220 30.61 -22.97 -11.13
N GLY A 221 29.93 -24.00 -10.61
CA GLY A 221 30.61 -25.24 -10.18
C GLY A 221 31.52 -25.12 -8.95
N GLY A 222 31.57 -23.95 -8.30
CA GLY A 222 32.30 -23.71 -7.06
C GLY A 222 31.51 -24.10 -5.80
N PRO A 223 32.08 -23.87 -4.60
CA PRO A 223 31.36 -24.08 -3.35
C PRO A 223 30.16 -23.15 -3.27
N ALA A 224 29.05 -23.64 -2.71
CA ALA A 224 27.83 -22.87 -2.57
C ALA A 224 28.04 -21.63 -1.68
N ALA A 225 27.76 -20.44 -2.20
CA ALA A 225 27.84 -19.21 -1.44
C ALA A 225 26.58 -19.03 -0.56
N PRO A 226 26.71 -18.51 0.68
CA PRO A 226 25.57 -18.27 1.54
C PRO A 226 24.67 -17.19 0.94
N LEU A 227 23.38 -17.50 0.84
CA LEU A 227 22.36 -16.63 0.27
C LEU A 227 21.45 -16.06 1.38
N ILE A 228 21.25 -14.75 1.33
CA ILE A 228 20.24 -14.05 2.13
C ILE A 228 18.98 -13.97 1.28
N THR A 229 17.93 -14.69 1.73
CA THR A 229 16.64 -14.82 1.04
C THR A 229 15.58 -13.93 1.67
N TYR A 230 14.42 -13.86 1.03
CA TYR A 230 13.27 -13.07 1.48
C TYR A 230 12.08 -13.96 1.80
N SER A 231 11.25 -13.54 2.77
CA SER A 231 9.95 -14.16 3.02
C SER A 231 8.99 -13.83 1.87
N GLY A 232 8.07 -14.77 1.54
CA GLY A 232 7.21 -14.70 0.36
C GLY A 232 6.26 -13.50 0.27
N GLY A 233 6.07 -12.76 1.37
CA GLY A 233 5.28 -11.53 1.38
C GLY A 233 5.98 -10.31 0.82
N LEU A 234 7.32 -10.36 0.66
CA LEU A 234 8.08 -9.26 0.09
C LEU A 234 8.05 -9.29 -1.44
N ALA A 235 7.87 -8.11 -2.07
CA ALA A 235 7.96 -7.95 -3.51
C ALA A 235 9.29 -8.52 -4.07
N MET A 236 10.38 -8.30 -3.35
CA MET A 236 11.72 -8.77 -3.74
C MET A 236 11.85 -10.29 -3.77
N ALA A 237 11.09 -11.02 -2.94
CA ALA A 237 11.06 -12.48 -3.00
C ALA A 237 10.54 -12.98 -4.35
N ARG A 238 9.55 -12.31 -4.91
CA ARG A 238 8.97 -12.64 -6.23
C ARG A 238 9.87 -12.16 -7.37
N ILE A 239 10.36 -10.91 -7.29
CA ILE A 239 11.23 -10.33 -8.34
C ILE A 239 12.53 -11.15 -8.48
N ALA A 240 13.13 -11.56 -7.35
CA ALA A 240 14.37 -12.33 -7.36
C ALA A 240 14.15 -13.83 -7.58
N GLY A 241 13.00 -14.39 -7.12
CA GLY A 241 12.76 -15.83 -7.05
C GLY A 241 12.99 -16.54 -8.40
N ASP A 242 12.19 -16.19 -9.38
CA ASP A 242 12.26 -16.80 -10.72
C ASP A 242 13.65 -16.68 -11.37
N ARG A 243 14.34 -15.57 -11.08
CA ARG A 243 15.62 -15.30 -11.67
C ARG A 243 16.77 -16.05 -10.98
N LEU A 244 16.71 -16.15 -9.63
CA LEU A 244 17.70 -16.87 -8.84
C LEU A 244 17.70 -18.38 -9.16
N GLU A 245 16.54 -18.94 -9.49
CA GLU A 245 16.42 -20.35 -9.90
C GLU A 245 17.09 -20.65 -11.25
N THR A 246 17.24 -19.62 -12.10
CA THR A 246 17.86 -19.76 -13.44
C THR A 246 19.36 -19.42 -13.47
N PHE A 247 19.91 -18.92 -12.36
CA PHE A 247 21.33 -18.59 -12.31
C PHE A 247 22.20 -19.84 -12.17
N PRO A 248 23.36 -19.89 -12.86
CA PRO A 248 24.23 -21.06 -12.84
C PRO A 248 25.10 -21.19 -11.57
N TYR A 249 24.83 -20.33 -10.57
CA TYR A 249 25.66 -20.24 -9.37
C TYR A 249 25.17 -21.16 -8.25
N ALA A 250 26.06 -21.82 -7.57
CA ALA A 250 25.75 -22.58 -6.37
C ALA A 250 25.47 -21.60 -5.21
N LEU A 251 24.19 -21.48 -4.80
CA LEU A 251 23.74 -20.62 -3.71
C LEU A 251 23.05 -21.46 -2.64
N ALA A 252 23.44 -21.31 -1.37
CA ALA A 252 22.84 -22.00 -0.23
C ALA A 252 22.06 -21.00 0.64
N PRO A 253 20.72 -21.11 0.76
CA PRO A 253 19.95 -20.27 1.68
C PRO A 253 20.50 -20.38 3.10
N PHE A 254 20.89 -19.24 3.68
CA PHE A 254 21.47 -19.19 5.04
C PHE A 254 20.60 -18.33 5.98
N VAL A 255 20.19 -17.15 5.53
CA VAL A 255 19.31 -16.26 6.31
C VAL A 255 18.08 -15.94 5.48
N ARG A 256 16.89 -15.91 6.12
CA ARG A 256 15.65 -15.45 5.51
C ARG A 256 15.16 -14.20 6.25
N CYS A 257 14.98 -13.10 5.51
CA CYS A 257 14.55 -11.81 6.04
C CYS A 257 13.12 -11.47 5.59
N ASP A 258 12.37 -10.80 6.45
CA ASP A 258 11.04 -10.26 6.19
C ASP A 258 11.08 -8.76 5.80
N SER A 259 12.27 -8.18 5.74
CA SER A 259 12.49 -6.80 5.31
C SER A 259 13.81 -6.63 4.57
N LEU A 260 13.85 -5.65 3.65
CA LEU A 260 15.09 -5.32 2.92
C LEU A 260 16.14 -4.69 3.84
N ASP A 261 15.71 -3.98 4.89
CA ASP A 261 16.62 -3.37 5.86
C ASP A 261 17.36 -4.45 6.67
N ALA A 262 16.65 -5.52 7.07
CA ALA A 262 17.28 -6.68 7.71
C ALA A 262 18.28 -7.36 6.75
N ALA A 263 17.88 -7.64 5.51
CA ALA A 263 18.75 -8.26 4.51
C ALA A 263 20.01 -7.42 4.23
N HIS A 264 19.85 -6.09 4.14
CA HIS A 264 20.94 -5.14 4.00
C HIS A 264 21.92 -5.21 5.19
N GLY A 265 21.40 -5.18 6.41
CA GLY A 265 22.22 -5.32 7.62
C GLY A 265 22.97 -6.66 7.67
N MET A 266 22.32 -7.76 7.27
CA MET A 266 22.97 -9.09 7.21
C MET A 266 24.09 -9.13 6.17
N ALA A 267 23.87 -8.53 4.99
CA ALA A 267 24.88 -8.42 3.95
C ALA A 267 26.10 -7.60 4.42
N GLN A 268 25.88 -6.47 5.11
CA GLN A 268 26.96 -5.65 5.70
C GLN A 268 27.78 -6.40 6.75
N LYS A 269 27.18 -7.36 7.46
CA LYS A 269 27.86 -8.22 8.43
C LYS A 269 28.55 -9.44 7.82
N GLY A 270 28.50 -9.59 6.49
CA GLY A 270 29.17 -10.65 5.77
C GLY A 270 28.48 -12.01 5.87
N LEU A 271 27.19 -12.06 6.21
CA LEU A 271 26.44 -13.28 6.38
C LEU A 271 26.00 -13.93 5.06
N GLY A 272 26.28 -13.31 3.92
CA GLY A 272 25.97 -13.89 2.63
C GLY A 272 25.80 -12.85 1.54
N ILE A 273 25.34 -13.32 0.38
CA ILE A 273 24.97 -12.52 -0.78
C ILE A 273 23.49 -12.19 -0.71
N ALA A 274 23.12 -10.93 -0.96
CA ALA A 274 21.73 -10.46 -1.07
C ALA A 274 21.53 -9.71 -2.39
N TRP A 275 20.38 -9.92 -3.03
CA TRP A 275 19.93 -9.08 -4.16
C TRP A 275 19.16 -7.88 -3.62
N LEU A 276 19.80 -6.72 -3.57
CA LEU A 276 19.25 -5.50 -2.98
C LEU A 276 19.05 -4.40 -4.03
N PRO A 277 18.05 -3.52 -3.87
CA PRO A 277 17.88 -2.37 -4.76
C PRO A 277 19.13 -1.50 -4.81
N TRP A 278 19.55 -1.12 -6.00
CA TRP A 278 20.75 -0.28 -6.18
C TRP A 278 20.61 1.06 -5.47
N SER A 279 19.43 1.67 -5.50
CA SER A 279 19.13 2.88 -4.75
C SER A 279 19.40 2.76 -3.23
N MET A 280 19.34 1.54 -2.69
CA MET A 280 19.58 1.26 -1.27
C MET A 280 21.07 1.08 -0.96
N VAL A 281 21.83 0.44 -1.85
CA VAL A 281 23.20 -0.04 -1.56
C VAL A 281 24.31 0.74 -2.26
N ALA A 282 23.98 1.60 -3.23
CA ALA A 282 24.96 2.37 -4.00
C ALA A 282 25.88 3.21 -3.11
N GLY A 283 25.36 3.76 -2.02
CA GLY A 283 26.15 4.50 -1.03
C GLY A 283 27.18 3.63 -0.33
N ASP A 284 26.77 2.42 0.08
CA ASP A 284 27.64 1.47 0.77
C ASP A 284 28.73 0.90 -0.15
N CYS A 285 28.37 0.64 -1.40
CA CYS A 285 29.34 0.21 -2.39
C CYS A 285 30.40 1.29 -2.65
N ARG A 286 29.99 2.56 -2.77
CA ARG A 286 30.93 3.68 -2.92
C ARG A 286 31.84 3.88 -1.72
N ARG A 287 31.39 3.59 -0.51
CA ARG A 287 32.18 3.66 0.72
C ARG A 287 33.02 2.39 1.00
N GLY A 288 32.90 1.38 0.17
CA GLY A 288 33.59 0.10 0.34
C GLY A 288 33.07 -0.75 1.50
N ALA A 289 31.86 -0.50 2.00
CA ALA A 289 31.22 -1.34 3.01
C ALA A 289 30.60 -2.60 2.39
N LEU A 290 30.06 -2.46 1.18
CA LEU A 290 29.57 -3.54 0.35
C LEU A 290 30.31 -3.58 -0.98
N ALA A 291 30.39 -4.74 -1.60
CA ALA A 291 30.83 -4.94 -2.96
C ALA A 291 29.71 -5.55 -3.79
N ALA A 292 29.49 -5.00 -4.98
CA ALA A 292 28.59 -5.59 -5.97
C ALA A 292 29.29 -6.77 -6.63
N LEU A 293 28.51 -7.80 -6.95
CA LEU A 293 28.96 -9.04 -7.57
C LEU A 293 28.41 -9.14 -8.99
N GLY A 294 29.11 -9.89 -9.85
CA GLY A 294 28.65 -10.12 -11.22
C GLY A 294 28.64 -8.86 -12.08
N GLY A 295 27.73 -8.83 -13.05
CA GLY A 295 27.55 -7.75 -14.01
C GLY A 295 26.08 -7.53 -14.35
N ARG A 296 25.80 -7.09 -15.58
CA ARG A 296 24.42 -6.80 -16.02
C ARG A 296 23.54 -8.06 -16.09
N ALA A 297 24.11 -9.24 -16.24
CA ALA A 297 23.36 -10.50 -16.32
C ALA A 297 22.72 -10.87 -14.97
N GLU A 298 23.34 -10.48 -13.86
CA GLU A 298 22.89 -10.75 -12.49
C GLU A 298 21.95 -9.66 -11.96
N GLU A 299 21.85 -8.53 -12.65
CA GLU A 299 20.96 -7.44 -12.30
C GLU A 299 19.52 -7.75 -12.73
N ILE A 300 18.55 -7.37 -11.89
CA ILE A 300 17.13 -7.54 -12.17
C ILE A 300 16.46 -6.18 -12.13
N ALA A 301 16.14 -5.63 -13.32
CA ALA A 301 15.52 -4.31 -13.44
C ALA A 301 14.03 -4.37 -13.02
N PHE A 302 13.55 -3.31 -12.39
CA PHE A 302 12.15 -3.11 -12.05
C PHE A 302 11.80 -1.61 -12.09
N GLU A 303 10.52 -1.32 -12.26
CA GLU A 303 10.03 0.05 -12.20
C GLU A 303 9.59 0.42 -10.78
N VAL A 304 9.62 1.71 -10.49
CA VAL A 304 8.93 2.30 -9.34
C VAL A 304 7.80 3.15 -9.87
N ARG A 305 6.57 2.79 -9.54
CA ARG A 305 5.36 3.46 -10.01
C ARG A 305 4.64 4.18 -8.89
N LEU A 306 4.08 5.33 -9.23
CA LEU A 306 3.17 6.09 -8.39
C LEU A 306 1.76 5.91 -8.92
N TYR A 307 0.86 5.38 -8.11
CA TYR A 307 -0.53 5.13 -8.42
C TYR A 307 -1.45 6.15 -7.76
N ARG A 308 -2.56 6.46 -8.41
CA ARG A 308 -3.64 7.30 -7.88
C ARG A 308 -5.00 6.85 -8.42
N PRO A 309 -6.11 7.15 -7.72
CA PRO A 309 -7.44 7.03 -8.29
C PRO A 309 -7.62 7.93 -9.53
N ARG A 310 -8.49 7.54 -10.45
CA ARG A 310 -8.91 8.39 -11.58
C ARG A 310 -9.84 9.53 -11.13
N THR A 311 -10.53 9.36 -10.01
CA THR A 311 -11.34 10.40 -9.40
C THR A 311 -10.47 11.57 -8.96
N ARG A 312 -11.10 12.74 -8.83
CA ARG A 312 -10.43 13.96 -8.38
C ARG A 312 -9.99 13.80 -6.93
N LEU A 313 -8.75 14.16 -6.65
CA LEU A 313 -8.15 14.21 -5.32
C LEU A 313 -8.25 15.61 -4.70
N SER A 314 -7.69 15.78 -3.51
CA SER A 314 -7.51 17.11 -2.91
C SER A 314 -6.65 18.00 -3.80
N ALA A 315 -6.83 19.32 -3.67
CA ALA A 315 -6.06 20.28 -4.46
C ALA A 315 -4.53 20.09 -4.29
N LEU A 316 -4.08 19.72 -3.07
CA LEU A 316 -2.69 19.42 -2.79
C LEU A 316 -2.22 18.16 -3.54
N ALA A 317 -2.97 17.07 -3.46
CA ALA A 317 -2.61 15.80 -4.12
C ALA A 317 -2.59 15.93 -5.65
N GLU A 318 -3.53 16.70 -6.24
CA GLU A 318 -3.52 17.04 -7.67
C GLU A 318 -2.25 17.82 -8.04
N ALA A 319 -1.91 18.86 -7.27
CA ALA A 319 -0.74 19.68 -7.52
C ALA A 319 0.56 18.88 -7.39
N VAL A 320 0.64 17.97 -6.42
CA VAL A 320 1.77 17.04 -6.25
C VAL A 320 1.89 16.10 -7.44
N TRP A 321 0.78 15.53 -7.90
CA TRP A 321 0.75 14.65 -9.07
C TRP A 321 1.24 15.39 -10.32
N GLU A 322 0.67 16.56 -10.64
CA GLU A 322 1.07 17.36 -11.79
C GLU A 322 2.53 17.80 -11.73
N CYS A 323 3.00 18.24 -10.54
CA CYS A 323 4.38 18.63 -10.33
C CYS A 323 5.34 17.46 -10.58
N THR A 324 4.98 16.25 -10.12
CA THR A 324 5.76 15.04 -10.34
C THR A 324 5.81 14.66 -11.82
N GLN A 325 4.68 14.80 -12.52
CA GLN A 325 4.58 14.53 -13.95
C GLN A 325 5.45 15.48 -14.81
N ARG A 326 5.53 16.76 -14.44
CA ARG A 326 6.35 17.78 -15.14
C ARG A 326 7.83 17.74 -14.80
N GLY A 327 8.21 17.06 -13.74
CA GLY A 327 9.60 17.02 -13.24
C GLY A 327 10.41 15.84 -13.76
N ARG A 328 9.88 15.14 -14.76
CA ARG A 328 10.52 14.04 -15.51
C ARG A 328 11.44 14.52 -16.61
#